data_0369c2eebb4c49e60d447afc1104f139
#
_entry.id   0369c2eebb4c49e60d447afc1104f139
#
_cell.length_a   1.000
_cell.length_b   1.000
_cell.length_c   1.000
_cell.angle_alpha   90.00
_cell.angle_beta   90.00
_cell.angle_gamma   90.00
#
_symmetry.space_group_name_H-M   'P 1'
#
loop_
_entity.id
_entity.type
_entity.pdbx_description
1 polymer ?
#
loop_
_entity_poly.entity_id
_entity_poly.type
_entity_poly.pdbx_seq_one_letter_code
_entity_poly.pdbx_strand_id
1 'polypeptide(L)'
;MEGACTMNAITKDVIGKDVIAKDVIVIGAGMGGMATAARLAKKGYRVRVFEAGDRHGGKCRTEWINGYAFDSGPSLLTLPAVYRDLFQRTGDVLGRVVELKSVDPSFDYRFHDGKKVTFANLSRKKTLDSITSSLGAEAATEWDSIMQRAESMW
;
A
#
# COMPACT_ATOMS: atom_id res chain seq x y z
N MET A 1 30.74 6.66 -7.86
CA MET A 1 29.86 7.11 -6.78
C MET A 1 28.89 8.15 -7.34
N GLU A 2 27.89 7.76 -8.06
CA GLU A 2 26.84 8.67 -8.53
C GLU A 2 25.59 7.83 -8.78
N GLY A 3 24.77 7.71 -7.74
CA GLY A 3 23.48 7.03 -7.79
C GLY A 3 22.33 8.03 -7.62
N ALA A 4 22.37 9.16 -8.34
CA ALA A 4 21.23 10.05 -8.41
C ALA A 4 20.28 9.55 -9.52
N CYS A 5 19.23 8.82 -9.15
CA CYS A 5 18.15 8.51 -10.07
C CYS A 5 17.38 9.80 -10.38
N THR A 6 17.76 10.44 -11.49
CA THR A 6 17.08 11.63 -11.99
C THR A 6 15.85 11.20 -12.75
N MET A 7 14.67 11.28 -12.13
CA MET A 7 13.42 11.24 -12.89
C MET A 7 13.36 12.49 -13.75
N ASN A 8 13.68 12.37 -15.04
CA ASN A 8 13.43 13.44 -16.01
C ASN A 8 11.94 13.70 -16.07
N ALA A 9 11.53 14.84 -15.50
CA ALA A 9 10.19 15.33 -15.62
C ALA A 9 9.89 15.61 -17.10
N ILE A 10 8.89 14.96 -17.64
CA ILE A 10 8.24 15.38 -18.88
C ILE A 10 7.53 16.70 -18.56
N THR A 11 8.24 17.78 -18.72
CA THR A 11 7.70 19.14 -18.62
C THR A 11 7.84 19.80 -19.98
N LYS A 12 6.78 19.69 -20.79
CA LYS A 12 6.43 20.72 -21.77
C LYS A 12 4.99 20.48 -22.24
N ASP A 13 4.23 21.55 -22.24
CA ASP A 13 3.01 21.81 -23.03
C ASP A 13 1.61 21.70 -22.42
N VAL A 14 1.43 21.87 -21.10
CA VAL A 14 0.06 22.05 -20.58
C VAL A 14 -0.16 23.30 -19.70
N ILE A 15 0.87 24.09 -19.40
CA ILE A 15 0.67 25.26 -18.51
C ILE A 15 1.21 26.51 -19.15
N GLY A 16 0.32 27.22 -19.87
CA GLY A 16 0.53 28.61 -20.22
C GLY A 16 0.30 29.52 -19.02
N LYS A 17 1.29 29.70 -18.18
CA LYS A 17 1.53 30.80 -17.23
C LYS A 17 2.93 30.61 -16.67
N ASP A 18 3.70 31.70 -16.56
CA ASP A 18 5.03 31.75 -15.94
C ASP A 18 4.97 31.31 -14.47
N VAL A 19 4.91 30.01 -14.26
CA VAL A 19 5.07 29.41 -12.92
C VAL A 19 6.58 29.30 -12.70
N ILE A 20 7.13 30.14 -11.85
CA ILE A 20 8.48 29.97 -11.32
C ILE A 20 8.49 28.59 -10.66
N ALA A 21 9.06 27.60 -11.35
CA ALA A 21 9.14 26.24 -10.85
C ALA A 21 10.03 26.25 -9.58
N LYS A 22 9.41 26.17 -8.43
CA LYS A 22 10.13 26.05 -7.16
C LYS A 22 10.79 24.70 -7.10
N ASP A 23 12.09 24.69 -6.73
CA ASP A 23 12.83 23.48 -6.47
C ASP A 23 12.44 22.90 -5.11
N VAL A 24 12.18 21.60 -5.09
CA VAL A 24 11.88 20.84 -3.87
C VAL A 24 12.81 19.65 -3.78
N ILE A 25 13.39 19.46 -2.61
CA ILE A 25 14.21 18.30 -2.27
C ILE A 25 13.38 17.41 -1.34
N VAL A 26 13.27 16.12 -1.69
CA VAL A 26 12.69 15.09 -0.86
C VAL A 26 13.81 14.16 -0.40
N ILE A 27 13.96 13.97 0.89
CA ILE A 27 14.96 13.08 1.48
C ILE A 27 14.29 11.75 1.84
N GLY A 28 14.79 10.68 1.26
CA GLY A 28 14.29 9.32 1.40
C GLY A 28 13.30 8.92 0.29
N ALA A 29 13.62 7.83 -0.42
CA ALA A 29 12.79 7.24 -1.47
C ALA A 29 11.95 6.05 -0.95
N GLY A 30 11.48 6.09 0.28
CA GLY A 30 10.45 5.19 0.80
C GLY A 30 9.08 5.55 0.24
N MET A 31 8.04 4.79 0.59
CA MET A 31 6.67 4.98 0.08
C MET A 31 6.15 6.41 0.29
N GLY A 32 6.36 7.00 1.46
CA GLY A 32 5.95 8.38 1.77
C GLY A 32 6.70 9.43 0.95
N GLY A 33 8.03 9.27 0.81
CA GLY A 33 8.86 10.18 0.02
C GLY A 33 8.48 10.14 -1.46
N MET A 34 8.31 8.96 -2.03
CA MET A 34 7.90 8.80 -3.43
C MET A 34 6.49 9.37 -3.68
N ALA A 35 5.53 9.11 -2.79
CA ALA A 35 4.18 9.66 -2.89
C ALA A 35 4.16 11.20 -2.80
N THR A 36 4.97 11.76 -1.90
CA THR A 36 5.14 13.21 -1.76
C THR A 36 5.76 13.82 -3.03
N ALA A 37 6.82 13.20 -3.54
CA ALA A 37 7.49 13.64 -4.76
C ALA A 37 6.55 13.63 -5.96
N ALA A 38 5.78 12.56 -6.15
CA ALA A 38 4.81 12.44 -7.23
C ALA A 38 3.71 13.53 -7.15
N ARG A 39 3.15 13.77 -5.96
CA ARG A 39 2.15 14.82 -5.75
C ARG A 39 2.70 16.23 -5.99
N LEU A 40 3.91 16.51 -5.59
CA LEU A 40 4.56 17.79 -5.81
C LEU A 40 4.92 18.00 -7.29
N ALA A 41 5.46 16.98 -7.95
CA ALA A 41 5.74 17.02 -9.37
C ALA A 41 4.46 17.28 -10.19
N LYS A 42 3.34 16.63 -9.83
CA LYS A 42 2.04 16.88 -10.47
C LYS A 42 1.54 18.31 -10.29
N LYS A 43 1.92 18.98 -9.20
CA LYS A 43 1.63 20.40 -8.95
C LYS A 43 2.57 21.37 -9.68
N GLY A 44 3.52 20.86 -10.47
CA GLY A 44 4.45 21.68 -11.24
C GLY A 44 5.75 22.04 -10.51
N TYR A 45 6.02 21.47 -9.34
CA TYR A 45 7.31 21.65 -8.68
C TYR A 45 8.39 20.82 -9.36
N ARG A 46 9.61 21.34 -9.42
CA ARG A 46 10.79 20.59 -9.81
C ARG A 46 11.31 19.81 -8.60
N VAL A 47 11.10 18.49 -8.59
CA VAL A 47 11.36 17.64 -7.42
C VAL A 47 12.61 16.81 -7.65
N ARG A 48 13.52 16.82 -6.68
CA ARG A 48 14.65 15.90 -6.58
C ARG A 48 14.50 15.02 -5.35
N VAL A 49 14.68 13.71 -5.52
CA VAL A 49 14.64 12.74 -4.41
C VAL A 49 16.04 12.23 -4.15
N PHE A 50 16.47 12.29 -2.91
CA PHE A 50 17.73 11.74 -2.45
C PHE A 50 17.47 10.54 -1.55
N GLU A 51 18.09 9.41 -1.85
CA GLU A 51 18.02 8.17 -1.08
C GLU A 51 19.41 7.81 -0.58
N ALA A 52 19.51 7.42 0.70
CA ALA A 52 20.77 7.04 1.32
C ALA A 52 21.20 5.61 0.95
N GLY A 53 20.21 4.74 0.64
CA GLY A 53 20.45 3.36 0.23
C GLY A 53 20.73 3.23 -1.26
N ASP A 54 21.04 2.02 -1.67
CA ASP A 54 21.30 1.64 -3.06
C ASP A 54 20.01 1.49 -3.90
N ARG A 55 18.84 1.47 -3.25
CA ARG A 55 17.54 1.24 -3.87
C ARG A 55 16.43 2.08 -3.25
N HIS A 56 15.43 2.38 -4.07
CA HIS A 56 14.17 2.98 -3.62
C HIS A 56 13.24 1.93 -2.99
N GLY A 57 12.17 2.37 -2.32
CA GLY A 57 11.15 1.53 -1.70
C GLY A 57 11.17 1.56 -0.17
N GLY A 58 12.32 1.84 0.44
CA GLY A 58 12.49 1.84 1.90
C GLY A 58 12.23 0.45 2.48
N LYS A 59 11.22 0.33 3.37
CA LYS A 59 10.81 -0.96 3.94
C LYS A 59 9.96 -1.83 2.98
N CYS A 60 9.53 -1.29 1.85
CA CYS A 60 8.71 -1.97 0.86
C CYS A 60 9.59 -2.33 -0.34
N ARG A 61 10.41 -3.36 -0.19
CA ARG A 61 11.37 -3.78 -1.21
C ARG A 61 11.52 -5.29 -1.27
N THR A 62 12.00 -5.79 -2.40
CA THR A 62 12.37 -7.19 -2.60
C THR A 62 13.88 -7.35 -2.50
N GLU A 63 14.34 -8.29 -1.71
CA GLU A 63 15.76 -8.68 -1.58
C GLU A 63 16.00 -10.00 -2.31
N TRP A 64 17.15 -10.08 -2.99
CA TRP A 64 17.56 -11.29 -3.67
C TRP A 64 18.67 -11.99 -2.88
N ILE A 65 18.38 -13.19 -2.41
CA ILE A 65 19.32 -14.00 -1.64
C ILE A 65 19.45 -15.36 -2.33
N ASN A 66 20.66 -15.69 -2.76
CA ASN A 66 20.97 -16.96 -3.46
C ASN A 66 20.05 -17.25 -4.67
N GLY A 67 19.68 -16.21 -5.43
CA GLY A 67 18.82 -16.35 -6.61
C GLY A 67 17.30 -16.40 -6.32
N TYR A 68 16.90 -16.29 -5.06
CA TYR A 68 15.50 -16.22 -4.65
C TYR A 68 15.11 -14.79 -4.26
N ALA A 69 13.90 -14.40 -4.64
CA ALA A 69 13.31 -13.11 -4.30
C ALA A 69 12.53 -13.20 -2.99
N PHE A 70 12.84 -12.32 -2.04
CA PHE A 70 12.15 -12.20 -0.76
C PHE A 70 11.64 -10.78 -0.58
N ASP A 71 10.35 -10.63 -0.32
CA ASP A 71 9.81 -9.35 0.10
C ASP A 71 10.20 -9.10 1.56
N SER A 72 11.07 -8.10 1.77
CA SER A 72 11.59 -7.73 3.10
C SER A 72 10.66 -6.77 3.87
N GLY A 73 9.49 -6.49 3.33
CA GLY A 73 8.48 -5.60 3.90
C GLY A 73 7.08 -6.19 3.86
N PRO A 74 6.05 -5.34 3.86
CA PRO A 74 4.66 -5.78 3.76
C PRO A 74 4.41 -6.53 2.45
N SER A 75 3.93 -7.77 2.54
CA SER A 75 3.53 -8.60 1.39
C SER A 75 2.06 -8.42 1.01
N LEU A 76 1.25 -7.77 1.85
CA LEU A 76 -0.17 -7.54 1.62
C LEU A 76 -0.49 -6.05 1.53
N LEU A 77 -1.29 -5.68 0.53
CA LEU A 77 -1.83 -4.34 0.37
C LEU A 77 -3.22 -4.28 1.00
N THR A 78 -3.30 -3.80 2.23
CA THR A 78 -4.54 -3.79 3.02
C THR A 78 -5.53 -2.69 2.63
N LEU A 79 -5.05 -1.57 2.08
CA LEU A 79 -5.88 -0.41 1.70
C LEU A 79 -5.60 0.04 0.26
N PRO A 80 -6.00 -0.74 -0.76
CA PRO A 80 -5.72 -0.42 -2.17
C PRO A 80 -6.35 0.90 -2.63
N ALA A 81 -7.41 1.38 -1.97
CA ALA A 81 -8.06 2.65 -2.29
C ALA A 81 -7.12 3.85 -2.16
N VAL A 82 -6.24 3.87 -1.14
CA VAL A 82 -5.25 4.93 -0.92
C VAL A 82 -4.27 5.02 -2.08
N TYR A 83 -3.82 3.88 -2.61
CA TYR A 83 -2.92 3.83 -3.76
C TYR A 83 -3.64 4.20 -5.06
N ARG A 84 -4.88 3.76 -5.24
CA ARG A 84 -5.71 4.18 -6.39
C ARG A 84 -5.89 5.70 -6.42
N ASP A 85 -6.19 6.32 -5.26
CA ASP A 85 -6.29 7.79 -5.15
C ASP A 85 -4.96 8.47 -5.49
N LEU A 86 -3.83 7.96 -4.98
CA LEU A 86 -2.51 8.50 -5.30
C LEU A 86 -2.25 8.50 -6.81
N PHE A 87 -2.42 7.34 -7.47
CA PHE A 87 -2.19 7.21 -8.90
C PHE A 87 -3.11 8.11 -9.71
N GLN A 88 -4.41 8.12 -9.39
CA GLN A 88 -5.38 8.97 -10.07
C GLN A 88 -5.05 10.46 -9.95
N ARG A 89 -4.64 10.91 -8.76
CA ARG A 89 -4.23 12.30 -8.51
C ARG A 89 -2.89 12.67 -9.14
N THR A 90 -2.03 11.72 -9.40
CA THR A 90 -0.74 11.95 -10.06
C THR A 90 -0.76 11.74 -11.57
N GLY A 91 -1.88 11.26 -12.12
CA GLY A 91 -2.13 11.25 -13.56
C GLY A 91 -2.01 9.88 -14.21
N ASP A 92 -2.12 8.80 -13.43
CA ASP A 92 -2.14 7.43 -13.93
C ASP A 92 -3.22 6.59 -13.24
N VAL A 93 -3.33 5.32 -13.60
CA VAL A 93 -4.27 4.35 -13.02
C VAL A 93 -3.47 3.19 -12.46
N LEU A 94 -3.63 2.91 -11.16
CA LEU A 94 -2.90 1.83 -10.47
C LEU A 94 -2.94 0.50 -11.21
N GLY A 95 -4.10 0.10 -11.73
CA GLY A 95 -4.29 -1.16 -12.43
C GLY A 95 -3.54 -1.31 -13.76
N ARG A 96 -2.93 -0.23 -14.30
CA ARG A 96 -2.03 -0.31 -15.46
C ARG A 96 -0.61 -0.70 -15.08
N VAL A 97 -0.23 -0.48 -13.84
CA VAL A 97 1.15 -0.63 -13.34
C VAL A 97 1.28 -1.82 -12.41
N VAL A 98 0.23 -2.11 -11.64
CA VAL A 98 0.23 -3.17 -10.62
C VAL A 98 -1.03 -4.02 -10.77
N GLU A 99 -0.84 -5.33 -10.95
CA GLU A 99 -1.92 -6.32 -10.86
C GLU A 99 -2.17 -6.63 -9.38
N LEU A 100 -3.40 -6.38 -8.90
CA LEU A 100 -3.82 -6.72 -7.55
C LEU A 100 -4.74 -7.94 -7.57
N LYS A 101 -4.38 -8.95 -6.79
CA LYS A 101 -5.21 -10.15 -6.58
C LYS A 101 -5.76 -10.14 -5.16
N SER A 102 -7.06 -10.38 -5.03
CA SER A 102 -7.67 -10.56 -3.72
C SER A 102 -7.21 -11.87 -3.09
N VAL A 103 -6.78 -11.80 -1.84
CA VAL A 103 -6.44 -12.98 -1.04
C VAL A 103 -7.68 -13.37 -0.23
N ASP A 104 -8.21 -14.58 -0.46
CA ASP A 104 -9.33 -15.12 0.30
C ASP A 104 -9.09 -16.63 0.56
N PRO A 105 -9.04 -17.07 1.81
CA PRO A 105 -9.17 -16.29 3.04
C PRO A 105 -7.97 -15.37 3.31
N SER A 106 -8.21 -14.29 4.08
CA SER A 106 -7.15 -13.36 4.48
C SER A 106 -6.22 -13.95 5.51
N PHE A 107 -6.79 -14.62 6.50
CA PHE A 107 -6.06 -15.16 7.65
C PHE A 107 -6.61 -16.53 8.06
N ASP A 108 -5.70 -17.37 8.53
CA ASP A 108 -5.98 -18.70 9.07
C ASP A 108 -5.31 -18.84 10.43
N TYR A 109 -6.09 -18.68 11.49
CA TYR A 109 -5.58 -18.78 12.87
C TYR A 109 -5.71 -20.21 13.37
N ARG A 110 -4.63 -20.75 13.89
CA ARG A 110 -4.58 -22.05 14.53
C ARG A 110 -4.17 -21.90 15.98
N PHE A 111 -5.03 -22.31 16.88
CA PHE A 111 -4.81 -22.20 18.31
C PHE A 111 -4.10 -23.46 18.84
N HIS A 112 -3.46 -23.33 19.99
CA HIS A 112 -2.72 -24.43 20.63
C HIS A 112 -3.62 -25.61 21.04
N ASP A 113 -4.93 -25.37 21.26
CA ASP A 113 -5.95 -26.36 21.58
C ASP A 113 -6.52 -27.07 20.33
N GLY A 114 -5.93 -26.84 19.16
CA GLY A 114 -6.32 -27.43 17.89
C GLY A 114 -7.48 -26.72 17.18
N LYS A 115 -8.08 -25.72 17.79
CA LYS A 115 -9.12 -24.91 17.12
C LYS A 115 -8.55 -24.11 15.98
N LYS A 116 -9.39 -23.85 15.00
CA LYS A 116 -9.03 -23.10 13.80
C LYS A 116 -10.11 -22.08 13.45
N VAL A 117 -9.70 -20.84 13.23
CA VAL A 117 -10.59 -19.77 12.75
C VAL A 117 -10.04 -19.19 11.45
N THR A 118 -10.89 -19.17 10.43
CA THR A 118 -10.57 -18.62 9.11
C THR A 118 -11.30 -17.30 8.89
N PHE A 119 -10.55 -16.26 8.56
CA PHE A 119 -11.11 -14.94 8.24
C PHE A 119 -11.19 -14.78 6.72
N ALA A 120 -12.40 -14.79 6.20
CA ALA A 120 -12.67 -14.53 4.80
C ALA A 120 -12.57 -13.02 4.50
N ASN A 121 -11.88 -12.67 3.41
CA ASN A 121 -11.73 -11.29 2.99
C ASN A 121 -12.99 -10.73 2.32
N LEU A 122 -13.69 -11.58 1.59
CA LEU A 122 -14.82 -11.18 0.74
C LEU A 122 -16.19 -11.48 1.35
N SER A 123 -16.24 -12.09 2.55
CA SER A 123 -17.51 -12.52 3.15
C SER A 123 -17.47 -12.49 4.67
N ARG A 124 -18.10 -11.45 5.24
CA ARG A 124 -18.31 -11.37 6.70
C ARG A 124 -19.02 -12.62 7.24
N LYS A 125 -20.04 -13.12 6.49
CA LYS A 125 -20.77 -14.34 6.88
C LYS A 125 -19.84 -15.55 7.04
N LYS A 126 -18.93 -15.80 6.08
CA LYS A 126 -17.99 -16.93 6.17
C LYS A 126 -17.06 -16.81 7.38
N THR A 127 -16.66 -15.60 7.74
CA THR A 127 -15.87 -15.34 8.96
C THR A 127 -16.68 -15.67 10.21
N LEU A 128 -17.93 -15.20 10.30
CA LEU A 128 -18.82 -15.50 11.42
C LEU A 128 -19.12 -17.00 11.54
N ASP A 129 -19.39 -17.69 10.43
CA ASP A 129 -19.61 -19.13 10.40
C ASP A 129 -18.37 -19.90 10.94
N SER A 130 -17.17 -19.44 10.56
CA SER A 130 -15.91 -20.02 11.05
C SER A 130 -15.67 -19.77 12.53
N ILE A 131 -15.95 -18.57 13.03
CA ILE A 131 -15.86 -18.26 14.46
C ILE A 131 -16.88 -19.09 15.25
N THR A 132 -18.12 -19.13 14.78
CA THR A 132 -19.21 -19.89 15.43
C THR A 132 -18.85 -21.37 15.57
N SER A 133 -18.34 -21.98 14.49
CA SER A 133 -18.00 -23.40 14.49
C SER A 133 -16.82 -23.75 15.38
N SER A 134 -15.87 -22.83 15.57
CA SER A 134 -14.64 -23.08 16.32
C SER A 134 -14.69 -22.57 17.75
N LEU A 135 -15.30 -21.42 18.00
CA LEU A 135 -15.28 -20.73 19.29
C LEU A 135 -16.67 -20.56 19.92
N GLY A 136 -17.74 -20.84 19.18
CA GLY A 136 -19.12 -20.71 19.64
C GLY A 136 -19.81 -19.43 19.17
N ALA A 137 -21.14 -19.40 19.28
CA ALA A 137 -21.98 -18.31 18.81
C ALA A 137 -21.77 -16.98 19.56
N GLU A 138 -21.44 -17.06 20.83
CA GLU A 138 -21.13 -15.89 21.66
C GLU A 138 -19.93 -15.12 21.12
N ALA A 139 -18.82 -15.80 20.86
CA ALA A 139 -17.61 -15.22 20.28
C ALA A 139 -17.87 -14.59 18.90
N ALA A 140 -18.70 -15.22 18.07
CA ALA A 140 -19.09 -14.66 16.78
C ALA A 140 -19.91 -13.37 16.94
N THR A 141 -20.83 -13.32 17.91
CA THR A 141 -21.64 -12.14 18.20
C THR A 141 -20.80 -10.99 18.72
N GLU A 142 -19.86 -11.26 19.61
CA GLU A 142 -18.93 -10.24 20.15
C GLU A 142 -18.05 -9.67 19.01
N TRP A 143 -17.47 -10.55 18.19
CA TRP A 143 -16.67 -10.11 17.04
C TRP A 143 -17.48 -9.25 16.08
N ASP A 144 -18.71 -9.67 15.76
CA ASP A 144 -19.62 -8.94 14.88
C ASP A 144 -19.96 -7.55 15.42
N SER A 145 -20.21 -7.43 16.73
CA SER A 145 -20.47 -6.15 17.40
C SER A 145 -19.29 -5.18 17.33
N ILE A 146 -18.05 -5.69 17.43
CA ILE A 146 -16.84 -4.91 17.28
C ILE A 146 -16.72 -4.37 15.85
N MET A 147 -16.97 -5.23 14.85
CA MET A 147 -16.93 -4.84 13.45
C MET A 147 -17.98 -3.80 13.10
N GLN A 148 -19.22 -3.93 13.62
CA GLN A 148 -20.26 -2.92 13.43
C GLN A 148 -19.86 -1.57 14.02
N ARG A 149 -19.25 -1.59 15.21
CA ARG A 149 -18.71 -0.36 15.83
C ARG A 149 -17.61 0.26 14.99
N ALA A 150 -16.68 -0.53 14.48
CA ALA A 150 -15.63 -0.03 13.60
C ALA A 150 -16.19 0.59 12.32
N GLU A 151 -17.20 -0.03 11.70
CA GLU A 151 -17.89 0.51 10.53
C GLU A 151 -18.57 1.86 10.81
N SER A 152 -19.13 2.06 12.03
CA SER A 152 -19.77 3.32 12.39
C SER A 152 -18.79 4.47 12.68
N MET A 153 -17.48 4.20 12.79
CA MET A 153 -16.42 5.19 13.04
C MET A 153 -15.80 5.74 11.73
N TRP A 154 -16.19 5.19 10.59
CA TRP A 154 -15.74 5.59 9.25
C TRP A 154 -16.87 6.29 8.49
#